data_302fda1efb8b6c932ade726a652582bc
#
_entry.id   302fda1efb8b6c932ade726a652582bc
#
_cell.length_a   1.000
_cell.length_b   1.000
_cell.length_c   1.000
_cell.angle_alpha   90.00
_cell.angle_beta   90.00
_cell.angle_gamma   90.00
#
_symmetry.space_group_name_H-M   'P 1'
#
loop_
_entity.id
_entity.type
_entity.pdbx_description
1 polymer ?
#
loop_
_entity_poly.entity_id
_entity_poly.type
_entity_poly.pdbx_seq_one_letter_code
_entity_poly.pdbx_strand_id
1 'polypeptide(L)'
;MPATRPHKATRLARPLTYACMVLLLAWVAPAPAAQTAWAQPRGFLTPHQPLVRPLAPGATLKPLLSVGDVLPNGYQMAATPDGLGAYDNGDGTFTLYMNHELASPRNLSDARVSKLTIDKGTLSVLDAKYILDGTEGFKHFCSATMLGHREGFDRPYYLTGEEDFTGKHGGLSIVIDSRNEQVTPLVYAGRLKWENLIAVPGWPGKAVFIGFDDTVPGGIYMYVGSTPEDMWAGRADMYVFVAEGGARNENAVSKGKPLAGRFVKIDKQKASAHRQGTIEESEKAGYFWFSRPEDGTYDPNDPTAVYFNVTGWPEYIDNATGKPYNARGRLYRLQLDMADPTRVTELKVLLDGDAGDDILNPDNIAASPTHLMLQEDIIEQHQGARPARVVAYELATGRTAHVAELAHRDYAGKPLPGDRPGRWESSGIINASDVLGADTWLLDVMAHGYGVPQFGGTDEAGQLLTMKVPGTARVQVDTPGTPAAKPSPTRRQPRT
;
A
#
# COMPACT_ATOMS: atom_id res chain seq x y z
N MET A 1 -48.84 39.83 55.01
CA MET A 1 -50.01 40.45 55.69
C MET A 1 -50.62 41.46 54.75
N PRO A 2 -51.95 41.69 54.75
CA PRO A 2 -53.00 40.69 54.62
C PRO A 2 -53.95 40.98 53.46
N ALA A 3 -54.69 39.98 53.04
CA ALA A 3 -56.14 39.80 53.03
C ALA A 3 -56.91 40.71 52.06
N THR A 4 -57.97 40.32 51.36
CA THR A 4 -59.11 39.47 51.64
C THR A 4 -59.94 39.28 50.34
N ARG A 5 -60.64 38.20 50.29
CA ARG A 5 -61.82 37.91 49.46
C ARG A 5 -63.01 38.85 49.81
N PRO A 6 -64.21 38.81 49.17
CA PRO A 6 -64.94 37.67 48.66
C PRO A 6 -66.02 37.91 47.55
N HIS A 7 -66.56 36.78 47.05
CA HIS A 7 -67.93 36.40 46.65
C HIS A 7 -68.91 37.34 45.94
N LYS A 8 -69.59 36.87 44.86
CA LYS A 8 -70.95 36.27 44.98
C LYS A 8 -71.45 35.74 43.63
N ALA A 9 -72.10 34.63 43.71
CA ALA A 9 -72.87 33.92 42.71
C ALA A 9 -74.20 34.60 42.40
N THR A 10 -74.83 34.31 41.26
CA THR A 10 -76.20 33.79 41.16
C THR A 10 -76.64 33.56 39.71
N ARG A 11 -77.11 32.34 39.46
CA ARG A 11 -78.33 31.78 38.85
C ARG A 11 -78.75 32.12 37.41
N LEU A 12 -78.84 31.05 36.66
CA LEU A 12 -79.98 30.43 35.89
C LEU A 12 -80.78 31.28 34.92
N ALA A 13 -80.73 30.86 33.68
CA ALA A 13 -81.94 30.55 32.86
C ALA A 13 -81.55 29.73 31.62
N ARG A 14 -82.22 28.59 31.46
CA ARG A 14 -82.39 27.90 30.14
C ARG A 14 -83.65 28.53 29.52
N PRO A 15 -83.84 28.59 28.21
CA PRO A 15 -84.35 27.43 27.43
C PRO A 15 -84.02 27.36 25.92
N LEU A 16 -84.44 26.23 25.41
CA LEU A 16 -84.91 25.86 24.09
C LEU A 16 -83.94 25.70 22.90
N THR A 17 -83.88 24.48 22.56
CA THR A 17 -83.53 23.78 21.32
C THR A 17 -84.04 24.42 20.02
N TYR A 18 -83.14 24.56 19.04
CA TYR A 18 -83.42 24.42 17.63
C TYR A 18 -82.29 23.62 16.98
N ALA A 19 -82.68 22.46 16.43
CA ALA A 19 -81.76 21.61 15.65
C ALA A 19 -81.58 22.22 14.25
N CYS A 20 -80.38 22.68 13.93
CA CYS A 20 -79.95 22.91 12.56
C CYS A 20 -78.95 21.83 12.18
N MET A 21 -79.39 20.97 11.30
CA MET A 21 -78.57 19.92 10.67
C MET A 21 -77.64 20.59 9.63
N VAL A 22 -76.37 20.81 10.02
CA VAL A 22 -75.33 21.28 9.09
C VAL A 22 -74.62 20.07 8.54
N LEU A 23 -74.82 19.80 7.24
CA LEU A 23 -74.00 18.82 6.47
C LEU A 23 -72.55 19.35 6.41
N LEU A 24 -71.67 18.75 7.21
CA LEU A 24 -70.21 18.91 7.08
C LEU A 24 -69.75 18.08 5.88
N LEU A 25 -69.56 18.72 4.74
CA LEU A 25 -68.74 18.21 3.66
C LEU A 25 -67.28 18.17 4.13
N ALA A 26 -66.81 16.98 4.58
CA ALA A 26 -65.43 16.77 4.86
C ALA A 26 -64.58 16.89 3.54
N TRP A 27 -63.89 17.99 3.38
CA TRP A 27 -62.82 18.11 2.43
C TRP A 27 -61.68 17.17 2.87
N VAL A 28 -61.53 16.01 2.19
CA VAL A 28 -60.34 15.18 2.30
C VAL A 28 -59.24 15.88 1.48
N ALA A 29 -58.41 16.65 2.16
CA ALA A 29 -57.19 17.15 1.55
C ALA A 29 -56.30 15.92 1.16
N PRO A 30 -55.78 15.86 -0.07
CA PRO A 30 -54.83 14.81 -0.42
C PRO A 30 -53.62 14.94 0.55
N ALA A 31 -53.25 13.81 1.17
CA ALA A 31 -52.04 13.72 1.96
C ALA A 31 -50.86 14.19 1.08
N PRO A 32 -49.97 15.04 1.61
CA PRO A 32 -48.76 15.40 0.87
C PRO A 32 -48.03 14.12 0.50
N ALA A 33 -47.79 13.91 -0.81
CA ALA A 33 -46.96 12.84 -1.27
C ALA A 33 -45.63 12.92 -0.49
N ALA A 34 -45.32 11.86 0.22
CA ALA A 34 -44.01 11.75 0.90
C ALA A 34 -42.93 11.96 -0.19
N GLN A 35 -42.35 13.14 -0.20
CA GLN A 35 -41.15 13.37 -0.96
C GLN A 35 -40.16 12.36 -0.39
N THR A 36 -39.83 11.33 -1.17
CA THR A 36 -38.67 10.49 -0.89
C THR A 36 -37.51 11.46 -0.80
N ALA A 37 -37.12 11.76 0.42
CA ALA A 37 -35.87 12.45 0.66
C ALA A 37 -34.81 11.59 -0.02
N TRP A 38 -34.28 12.05 -1.14
CA TRP A 38 -33.10 11.49 -1.76
C TRP A 38 -32.06 11.54 -0.66
N ALA A 39 -31.67 10.36 -0.14
CA ALA A 39 -30.62 10.28 0.83
C ALA A 39 -29.41 10.98 0.19
N GLN A 40 -28.96 12.08 0.80
CA GLN A 40 -27.73 12.74 0.41
C GLN A 40 -26.66 11.63 0.32
N PRO A 41 -25.87 11.57 -0.75
CA PRO A 41 -24.85 10.57 -0.84
C PRO A 41 -24.01 10.65 0.45
N ARG A 42 -24.01 9.56 1.22
CA ARG A 42 -23.21 9.47 2.43
C ARG A 42 -21.76 9.34 2.00
N GLY A 43 -20.95 10.33 2.33
CA GLY A 43 -19.51 10.34 2.08
C GLY A 43 -19.07 11.26 0.95
N PHE A 44 -17.77 11.36 0.81
CA PHE A 44 -17.07 12.23 -0.14
C PHE A 44 -16.46 11.41 -1.28
N LEU A 45 -16.56 11.88 -2.50
CA LEU A 45 -15.78 11.44 -3.66
C LEU A 45 -15.15 12.65 -4.29
N THR A 46 -13.89 12.53 -4.69
CA THR A 46 -13.21 13.60 -5.42
C THR A 46 -13.96 13.97 -6.70
N PRO A 47 -14.14 15.26 -7.01
CA PRO A 47 -14.72 15.70 -8.29
C PRO A 47 -13.69 15.68 -9.42
N HIS A 48 -12.44 15.34 -9.15
CA HIS A 48 -11.33 15.45 -10.08
C HIS A 48 -11.28 14.29 -11.08
N GLN A 49 -10.72 14.57 -12.27
CA GLN A 49 -10.49 13.54 -13.29
C GLN A 49 -9.35 12.59 -12.86
N PRO A 50 -9.36 11.34 -13.35
CA PRO A 50 -8.28 10.41 -13.05
C PRO A 50 -6.93 10.93 -13.52
N LEU A 51 -5.91 10.83 -12.66
CA LEU A 51 -4.50 11.09 -13.00
C LEU A 51 -3.83 9.90 -13.70
N VAL A 52 -4.57 8.81 -13.87
CA VAL A 52 -4.18 7.58 -14.56
C VAL A 52 -5.14 7.34 -15.72
N ARG A 53 -4.66 6.78 -16.82
CA ARG A 53 -5.49 6.32 -17.94
C ARG A 53 -5.36 4.81 -18.16
N PRO A 54 -6.45 4.09 -18.44
CA PRO A 54 -6.39 2.66 -18.69
C PRO A 54 -5.77 2.38 -20.06
N LEU A 55 -5.00 1.30 -20.17
CA LEU A 55 -4.43 0.78 -21.42
C LEU A 55 -5.00 -0.60 -21.78
N ALA A 56 -5.26 -1.45 -20.77
CA ALA A 56 -5.79 -2.78 -21.03
C ALA A 56 -7.27 -2.72 -21.44
N PRO A 57 -7.70 -3.59 -22.38
CA PRO A 57 -9.09 -3.69 -22.78
C PRO A 57 -10.00 -3.99 -21.57
N GLY A 58 -11.08 -3.20 -21.41
CA GLY A 58 -12.02 -3.36 -20.31
C GLY A 58 -11.55 -2.88 -18.95
N ALA A 59 -10.31 -2.37 -18.85
CA ALA A 59 -9.84 -1.74 -17.61
C ALA A 59 -10.59 -0.45 -17.31
N THR A 60 -10.92 -0.23 -16.04
CA THR A 60 -11.60 0.98 -15.57
C THR A 60 -10.90 1.55 -14.36
N LEU A 61 -10.98 2.86 -14.21
CA LEU A 61 -10.37 3.63 -13.12
C LEU A 61 -11.44 4.52 -12.48
N LYS A 62 -11.41 4.60 -11.15
CA LYS A 62 -12.29 5.51 -10.40
C LYS A 62 -11.49 6.22 -9.32
N PRO A 63 -11.32 7.54 -9.40
CA PRO A 63 -10.73 8.34 -8.32
C PRO A 63 -11.63 8.32 -7.08
N LEU A 64 -11.02 8.22 -5.91
CA LEU A 64 -11.70 8.26 -4.62
C LEU A 64 -11.42 9.58 -3.91
N LEU A 65 -10.14 9.95 -3.85
CA LEU A 65 -9.66 11.12 -3.13
C LEU A 65 -8.43 11.70 -3.85
N SER A 66 -8.31 13.00 -3.87
CA SER A 66 -7.17 13.72 -4.46
C SER A 66 -6.50 14.61 -3.43
N VAL A 67 -5.20 14.82 -3.57
CA VAL A 67 -4.45 15.74 -2.72
C VAL A 67 -5.12 17.11 -2.73
N GLY A 68 -5.34 17.67 -1.55
CA GLY A 68 -6.04 18.93 -1.36
C GLY A 68 -7.56 18.82 -1.17
N ASP A 69 -8.18 17.66 -1.41
CA ASP A 69 -9.58 17.44 -1.07
C ASP A 69 -9.79 17.56 0.45
N VAL A 70 -10.89 18.21 0.82
CA VAL A 70 -11.27 18.43 2.23
C VAL A 70 -12.60 17.74 2.50
N LEU A 71 -12.62 16.82 3.44
CA LEU A 71 -13.81 16.12 3.88
C LEU A 71 -14.66 16.98 4.85
N PRO A 72 -15.94 16.69 5.03
CA PRO A 72 -16.81 17.43 5.95
C PRO A 72 -16.32 17.44 7.40
N ASN A 73 -15.55 16.44 7.85
CA ASN A 73 -14.94 16.37 9.18
C ASN A 73 -13.66 17.22 9.33
N GLY A 74 -13.22 17.90 8.25
CA GLY A 74 -12.03 18.74 8.22
C GLY A 74 -10.74 18.01 7.84
N TYR A 75 -10.77 16.69 7.61
CA TYR A 75 -9.62 15.99 7.07
C TYR A 75 -9.30 16.53 5.67
N GLN A 76 -8.03 16.82 5.42
CA GLN A 76 -7.52 17.22 4.11
C GLN A 76 -6.44 16.23 3.68
N MET A 77 -6.56 15.65 2.48
CA MET A 77 -5.58 14.72 1.96
C MET A 77 -4.25 15.42 1.71
N ALA A 78 -3.19 14.96 2.36
CA ALA A 78 -1.84 15.46 2.18
C ALA A 78 -1.22 14.98 0.85
N ALA A 79 -0.12 15.62 0.46
CA ALA A 79 0.64 15.28 -0.74
C ALA A 79 1.35 13.92 -0.64
N THR A 80 1.93 13.49 -1.76
CA THR A 80 2.75 12.28 -1.90
C THR A 80 2.11 11.03 -1.26
N PRO A 81 0.88 10.63 -1.70
CA PRO A 81 0.28 9.39 -1.22
C PRO A 81 1.08 8.20 -1.74
N ASP A 82 1.30 7.21 -0.86
CA ASP A 82 2.05 6.00 -1.14
C ASP A 82 1.49 4.81 -0.33
N GLY A 83 2.30 3.89 0.09
CA GLY A 83 2.03 2.66 0.81
C GLY A 83 0.60 2.47 1.29
N LEU A 84 -0.07 1.46 0.76
CA LEU A 84 -1.46 1.18 1.03
C LEU A 84 -1.64 -0.09 1.86
N GLY A 85 -2.71 -0.12 2.66
CA GLY A 85 -3.16 -1.33 3.34
C GLY A 85 -4.65 -1.27 3.62
N ALA A 86 -5.39 -2.32 3.27
CA ALA A 86 -6.85 -2.33 3.44
C ALA A 86 -7.36 -3.61 4.09
N TYR A 87 -8.50 -3.51 4.79
CA TYR A 87 -9.24 -4.66 5.30
C TYR A 87 -10.75 -4.40 5.33
N ASP A 88 -11.51 -5.47 5.19
CA ASP A 88 -12.97 -5.47 5.25
C ASP A 88 -13.46 -5.28 6.68
N ASN A 89 -14.37 -4.33 6.91
CA ASN A 89 -15.01 -4.11 8.22
C ASN A 89 -16.18 -5.06 8.48
N GLY A 90 -16.67 -5.76 7.44
CA GLY A 90 -17.81 -6.69 7.54
C GLY A 90 -19.19 -6.04 7.59
N ASP A 91 -19.28 -4.71 7.51
CA ASP A 91 -20.52 -3.92 7.62
C ASP A 91 -20.90 -3.17 6.33
N GLY A 92 -20.30 -3.54 5.20
CA GLY A 92 -20.47 -2.85 3.92
C GLY A 92 -19.46 -1.73 3.70
N THR A 93 -18.55 -1.52 4.64
CA THR A 93 -17.41 -0.60 4.52
C THR A 93 -16.08 -1.34 4.53
N PHE A 94 -15.02 -0.65 4.20
CA PHE A 94 -13.65 -1.10 4.43
C PHE A 94 -12.79 0.03 4.99
N THR A 95 -11.74 -0.36 5.70
CA THR A 95 -10.72 0.58 6.19
C THR A 95 -9.52 0.54 5.26
N LEU A 96 -9.01 1.71 4.90
CA LEU A 96 -7.77 1.90 4.15
C LEU A 96 -6.81 2.74 5.00
N TYR A 97 -5.58 2.26 5.13
CA TYR A 97 -4.43 3.04 5.58
C TYR A 97 -3.62 3.47 4.36
N MET A 98 -3.08 4.68 4.39
CA MET A 98 -2.30 5.26 3.30
C MET A 98 -1.17 6.10 3.88
N ASN A 99 0.04 5.83 3.43
CA ASN A 99 1.20 6.64 3.73
C ASN A 99 1.17 7.96 2.97
N HIS A 100 1.90 8.94 3.49
CA HIS A 100 2.28 10.16 2.79
C HIS A 100 3.78 10.32 2.94
N GLU A 101 4.49 10.18 1.84
CA GLU A 101 5.94 10.22 1.75
C GLU A 101 6.45 11.67 1.82
N LEU A 102 6.25 12.30 2.95
CA LEU A 102 6.65 13.67 3.18
C LEU A 102 7.97 13.73 3.94
N ALA A 103 8.82 14.70 3.57
CA ALA A 103 10.02 15.06 4.31
C ALA A 103 10.10 16.58 4.48
N SER A 104 10.39 17.03 5.69
CA SER A 104 10.76 18.44 5.90
C SER A 104 12.05 18.76 5.10
N PRO A 105 12.15 19.89 4.35
CA PRO A 105 11.65 21.21 4.74
C PRO A 105 10.60 21.83 3.82
N ARG A 106 9.85 21.08 3.07
CA ARG A 106 8.86 21.66 2.14
C ARG A 106 7.52 21.98 2.77
N ASN A 107 7.51 22.53 3.97
CA ASN A 107 6.33 23.16 4.57
C ASN A 107 5.33 22.31 5.32
N LEU A 108 5.43 21.53 6.00
CA LEU A 108 4.49 20.90 6.91
C LEU A 108 4.89 19.47 7.10
N SER A 109 5.87 19.36 7.92
CA SER A 109 5.91 18.13 8.64
C SER A 109 6.38 16.92 7.85
N ASP A 110 6.88 16.13 8.55
CA ASP A 110 7.34 14.78 8.41
C ASP A 110 6.22 13.85 7.90
N ALA A 111 6.56 12.64 7.54
CA ALA A 111 5.65 11.66 6.96
C ALA A 111 4.40 11.42 7.78
N ARG A 112 3.30 11.10 7.12
CA ARG A 112 2.00 10.88 7.74
C ARG A 112 1.44 9.51 7.42
N VAL A 113 0.48 9.07 8.23
CA VAL A 113 -0.35 7.91 7.94
C VAL A 113 -1.81 8.29 8.08
N SER A 114 -2.55 8.21 6.99
CA SER A 114 -4.00 8.39 6.96
C SER A 114 -4.73 7.07 7.22
N LYS A 115 -5.89 7.16 7.85
CA LYS A 115 -6.87 6.08 7.97
C LYS A 115 -8.20 6.57 7.43
N LEU A 116 -8.74 5.86 6.44
CA LEU A 116 -9.98 6.17 5.76
C LEU A 116 -11.00 5.06 5.99
N THR A 117 -12.27 5.41 6.18
CA THR A 117 -13.40 4.48 6.13
C THR A 117 -14.15 4.73 4.84
N ILE A 118 -14.30 3.71 4.00
CA ILE A 118 -14.84 3.83 2.64
C ILE A 118 -16.01 2.87 2.46
N ASP A 119 -17.10 3.34 1.88
CA ASP A 119 -18.27 2.53 1.52
C ASP A 119 -17.96 1.67 0.29
N LYS A 120 -18.16 0.36 0.37
CA LYS A 120 -17.83 -0.59 -0.71
C LYS A 120 -18.70 -0.42 -1.95
N GLY A 121 -19.95 -0.03 -1.78
CA GLY A 121 -20.92 0.07 -2.88
C GLY A 121 -20.74 1.34 -3.72
N THR A 122 -20.49 2.46 -3.05
CA THR A 122 -20.34 3.78 -3.68
C THR A 122 -18.90 4.18 -3.91
N LEU A 123 -17.96 3.60 -3.15
CA LEU A 123 -16.55 3.98 -3.03
C LEU A 123 -16.36 5.39 -2.43
N SER A 124 -17.39 5.91 -1.75
CA SER A 124 -17.31 7.21 -1.07
C SER A 124 -16.53 7.09 0.23
N VAL A 125 -15.66 8.05 0.49
CA VAL A 125 -14.95 8.19 1.76
C VAL A 125 -15.93 8.73 2.80
N LEU A 126 -16.29 7.90 3.78
CA LEU A 126 -17.26 8.24 4.83
C LEU A 126 -16.61 9.01 5.96
N ASP A 127 -15.37 8.68 6.29
CA ASP A 127 -14.57 9.30 7.33
C ASP A 127 -13.09 9.16 7.02
N ALA A 128 -12.28 10.11 7.46
CA ALA A 128 -10.82 10.05 7.37
C ALA A 128 -10.16 10.84 8.49
N LYS A 129 -8.99 10.38 8.92
CA LYS A 129 -8.13 11.06 9.90
C LYS A 129 -6.68 10.66 9.71
N TYR A 130 -5.77 11.41 10.30
CA TYR A 130 -4.39 11.00 10.47
C TYR A 130 -4.22 10.14 11.74
N ILE A 131 -3.49 9.04 11.61
CA ILE A 131 -2.98 8.25 12.75
C ILE A 131 -1.63 8.82 13.19
N LEU A 132 -0.81 9.20 12.20
CA LEU A 132 0.40 9.99 12.37
C LEU A 132 0.20 11.26 11.54
N ASP A 133 0.33 12.43 12.18
CA ASP A 133 0.00 13.72 11.55
C ASP A 133 1.25 14.52 11.14
N GLY A 134 2.44 13.91 11.31
CA GLY A 134 3.74 14.49 11.02
C GLY A 134 4.43 15.13 12.21
N THR A 135 3.75 15.31 13.35
CA THR A 135 4.39 15.88 14.56
C THR A 135 5.31 14.90 15.25
N GLU A 136 5.22 13.62 14.93
CA GLU A 136 6.06 12.55 15.46
C GLU A 136 7.50 12.61 14.95
N GLY A 137 7.72 13.19 13.79
CA GLY A 137 9.04 13.45 13.22
C GLY A 137 9.60 12.28 12.40
N PHE A 138 8.73 11.45 11.82
CA PHE A 138 9.10 10.48 10.80
C PHE A 138 9.26 11.15 9.43
N LYS A 139 10.07 10.55 8.56
CA LYS A 139 10.30 11.04 7.20
C LYS A 139 10.11 9.91 6.20
N HIS A 140 9.55 10.25 5.02
CA HIS A 140 9.41 9.34 3.90
C HIS A 140 8.86 7.98 4.33
N PHE A 141 7.56 7.89 4.59
CA PHE A 141 6.88 6.60 4.63
C PHE A 141 6.53 6.22 3.20
N CYS A 142 7.33 5.36 2.58
CA CYS A 142 7.11 4.84 1.25
C CYS A 142 6.08 3.69 1.28
N SER A 143 6.40 2.50 0.84
CA SER A 143 5.49 1.37 0.79
C SER A 143 5.03 0.88 2.16
N ALA A 144 3.99 0.05 2.16
CA ALA A 144 3.41 -0.52 3.38
C ALA A 144 2.75 -1.88 3.13
N THR A 145 2.55 -2.62 4.21
CA THR A 145 1.87 -3.92 4.17
C THR A 145 0.78 -4.00 5.23
N MET A 146 -0.41 -4.49 4.86
CA MET A 146 -1.44 -4.88 5.81
C MET A 146 -1.24 -6.34 6.20
N LEU A 147 -0.93 -6.58 7.46
CA LEU A 147 -0.81 -7.91 8.05
C LEU A 147 -2.19 -8.38 8.51
N GLY A 148 -2.45 -9.68 8.43
CA GLY A 148 -3.71 -10.25 8.85
C GLY A 148 -3.62 -11.75 9.16
N HIS A 149 -4.76 -12.41 9.13
CA HIS A 149 -4.84 -13.84 9.45
C HIS A 149 -4.00 -14.72 8.52
N ARG A 150 -3.81 -14.32 7.26
CA ARG A 150 -2.96 -15.06 6.30
C ARG A 150 -1.51 -15.11 6.74
N GLU A 151 -1.02 -14.02 7.29
CA GLU A 151 0.36 -13.89 7.78
C GLU A 151 0.51 -14.38 9.24
N GLY A 152 -0.58 -14.94 9.82
CA GLY A 152 -0.58 -15.52 11.16
C GLY A 152 -0.88 -14.55 12.30
N PHE A 153 -1.41 -13.36 11.98
CA PHE A 153 -1.80 -12.34 12.98
C PHE A 153 -3.28 -12.47 13.37
N ASP A 154 -3.60 -12.13 14.61
CA ASP A 154 -4.95 -12.28 15.17
C ASP A 154 -5.96 -11.22 14.67
N ARG A 155 -5.46 -10.18 14.01
CA ARG A 155 -6.22 -9.04 13.46
C ARG A 155 -5.37 -8.24 12.47
N PRO A 156 -5.95 -7.24 11.77
CA PRO A 156 -5.18 -6.38 10.91
C PRO A 156 -4.17 -5.51 11.67
N TYR A 157 -2.96 -5.43 11.14
CA TYR A 157 -1.90 -4.51 11.54
C TYR A 157 -1.32 -3.85 10.30
N TYR A 158 -1.11 -2.54 10.35
CA TYR A 158 -0.46 -1.81 9.27
C TYR A 158 1.02 -1.65 9.58
N LEU A 159 1.86 -2.11 8.69
CA LEU A 159 3.31 -2.15 8.83
C LEU A 159 3.92 -1.23 7.76
N THR A 160 4.80 -0.31 8.18
CA THR A 160 5.54 0.60 7.30
C THR A 160 6.88 0.98 7.93
N GLY A 161 7.73 1.69 7.21
CA GLY A 161 9.03 2.14 7.70
C GLY A 161 9.47 3.47 7.10
N GLU A 162 10.40 4.16 7.80
CA GLU A 162 11.06 5.32 7.23
C GLU A 162 11.99 4.92 6.10
N GLU A 163 11.81 5.51 4.96
CA GLU A 163 12.73 5.45 3.83
C GLU A 163 13.78 6.58 3.93
N ASP A 164 14.10 7.00 5.14
CA ASP A 164 15.10 8.03 5.44
C ASP A 164 15.83 7.71 6.74
N PHE A 165 17.15 7.69 6.72
CA PHE A 165 17.98 7.50 7.91
C PHE A 165 18.58 8.81 8.46
N THR A 166 18.27 9.95 7.86
CA THR A 166 18.78 11.28 8.29
C THR A 166 17.86 11.96 9.30
N GLY A 167 16.63 11.45 9.46
CA GLY A 167 15.63 11.98 10.37
C GLY A 167 15.86 11.59 11.82
N LYS A 168 14.93 12.03 12.68
CA LYS A 168 14.93 11.79 14.12
C LYS A 168 14.98 10.32 14.50
N HIS A 169 14.29 9.48 13.73
CA HIS A 169 14.16 8.05 14.03
C HIS A 169 15.17 7.18 13.28
N GLY A 170 15.83 7.73 12.24
CA GLY A 170 17.00 7.14 11.60
C GLY A 170 16.74 5.84 10.84
N GLY A 171 15.62 5.73 10.13
CA GLY A 171 15.25 4.54 9.39
C GLY A 171 14.59 3.47 10.28
N LEU A 172 13.51 3.83 10.95
CA LEU A 172 12.76 2.97 11.88
C LEU A 172 11.49 2.45 11.21
N SER A 173 11.24 1.14 11.31
CA SER A 173 9.94 0.55 10.96
C SER A 173 8.98 0.62 12.16
N ILE A 174 7.69 0.76 11.85
CA ILE A 174 6.59 0.81 12.83
C ILE A 174 5.46 -0.12 12.41
N VAL A 175 4.70 -0.57 13.41
CA VAL A 175 3.43 -1.27 13.21
C VAL A 175 2.31 -0.52 13.93
N ILE A 176 1.15 -0.42 13.28
CA ILE A 176 -0.05 0.22 13.81
C ILE A 176 -1.12 -0.86 14.02
N ASP A 177 -1.57 -1.04 15.25
CA ASP A 177 -2.68 -1.95 15.59
C ASP A 177 -4.01 -1.33 15.13
N SER A 178 -4.74 -2.02 14.24
CA SER A 178 -6.00 -1.50 13.70
C SER A 178 -7.12 -1.32 14.74
N ARG A 179 -7.05 -2.04 15.88
CA ARG A 179 -8.08 -2.03 16.92
C ARG A 179 -8.03 -0.78 17.79
N ASN A 180 -6.83 -0.39 18.21
CA ASN A 180 -6.61 0.70 19.16
C ASN A 180 -5.71 1.81 18.63
N GLU A 181 -5.24 1.66 17.37
CA GLU A 181 -4.38 2.63 16.67
C GLU A 181 -3.03 2.85 17.37
N GLN A 182 -2.64 1.91 18.23
CA GLN A 182 -1.33 1.97 18.87
C GLN A 182 -0.22 1.80 17.87
N VAL A 183 0.70 2.76 17.84
CA VAL A 183 1.93 2.73 17.05
C VAL A 183 3.04 2.08 17.88
N THR A 184 3.64 1.02 17.36
CA THR A 184 4.71 0.28 18.03
C THR A 184 5.94 0.22 17.13
N PRO A 185 7.11 0.73 17.56
CA PRO A 185 8.33 0.67 16.78
C PRO A 185 8.95 -0.74 16.78
N LEU A 186 9.47 -1.18 15.66
CA LEU A 186 10.25 -2.40 15.51
C LEU A 186 11.74 -2.11 15.78
N VAL A 187 12.07 -1.86 17.03
CA VAL A 187 13.36 -1.28 17.45
C VAL A 187 14.57 -2.11 17.00
N TYR A 188 14.43 -3.44 16.87
CA TYR A 188 15.52 -4.36 16.54
C TYR A 188 15.41 -4.95 15.11
N ALA A 189 14.60 -4.37 14.25
CA ALA A 189 14.55 -4.77 12.84
C ALA A 189 15.67 -4.16 11.98
N GLY A 190 16.50 -3.28 12.56
CA GLY A 190 17.59 -2.56 11.88
C GLY A 190 17.28 -1.08 11.68
N ARG A 191 18.24 -0.37 11.09
CA ARG A 191 18.10 1.02 10.66
C ARG A 191 18.44 1.10 9.18
N LEU A 192 17.41 1.18 8.36
CA LEU A 192 17.50 1.08 6.91
C LEU A 192 16.76 2.26 6.27
N LYS A 193 16.93 2.43 4.98
CA LYS A 193 16.05 3.19 4.13
C LYS A 193 14.96 2.20 3.69
N TRP A 194 13.92 2.10 4.53
CA TRP A 194 12.88 1.08 4.35
C TRP A 194 11.97 1.44 3.19
N GLU A 195 12.15 0.75 2.10
CA GLU A 195 11.12 0.75 1.07
C GLU A 195 9.87 0.03 1.57
N ASN A 196 10.02 -1.25 1.92
CA ASN A 196 8.94 -2.02 2.56
C ASN A 196 9.50 -3.06 3.53
N LEU A 197 8.62 -3.55 4.39
CA LEU A 197 8.81 -4.71 5.25
C LEU A 197 7.55 -5.56 5.16
N ILE A 198 7.63 -6.73 4.51
CA ILE A 198 6.50 -7.63 4.29
C ILE A 198 6.53 -8.81 5.25
N ALA A 199 5.36 -9.29 5.67
CA ALA A 199 5.25 -10.57 6.37
C ALA A 199 5.08 -11.70 5.36
N VAL A 200 5.86 -12.75 5.50
CA VAL A 200 5.86 -13.91 4.62
C VAL A 200 5.34 -15.12 5.41
N PRO A 201 4.12 -15.62 5.11
CA PRO A 201 3.58 -16.82 5.76
C PRO A 201 4.27 -18.09 5.24
N GLY A 202 4.08 -19.22 5.91
CA GLY A 202 4.56 -20.51 5.39
C GLY A 202 5.27 -21.38 6.43
N TRP A 203 5.66 -20.83 7.57
CA TRP A 203 6.35 -21.57 8.62
C TRP A 203 5.54 -21.57 9.92
N PRO A 204 4.79 -22.66 10.22
CA PRO A 204 4.03 -22.74 11.46
C PRO A 204 4.92 -22.48 12.69
N GLY A 205 4.47 -21.60 13.57
CA GLY A 205 5.23 -21.24 14.78
C GLY A 205 6.42 -20.32 14.53
N LYS A 206 6.43 -19.60 13.40
CA LYS A 206 7.36 -18.50 13.12
C LYS A 206 6.63 -17.32 12.52
N ALA A 207 7.02 -16.11 12.91
CA ALA A 207 6.72 -14.88 12.22
C ALA A 207 7.97 -14.46 11.44
N VAL A 208 7.83 -14.27 10.13
CA VAL A 208 8.94 -13.97 9.22
C VAL A 208 8.64 -12.69 8.48
N PHE A 209 9.48 -11.67 8.64
CA PHE A 209 9.43 -10.45 7.84
C PHE A 209 10.63 -10.41 6.91
N ILE A 210 10.42 -9.91 5.70
CA ILE A 210 11.49 -9.58 4.74
C ILE A 210 11.38 -8.10 4.43
N GLY A 211 12.52 -7.42 4.47
CA GLY A 211 12.59 -5.99 4.24
C GLY A 211 13.64 -5.61 3.21
N PHE A 212 13.39 -4.50 2.54
CA PHE A 212 14.15 -3.99 1.41
C PHE A 212 14.72 -2.62 1.76
N ASP A 213 16.00 -2.42 1.45
CA ASP A 213 16.77 -1.21 1.78
C ASP A 213 17.04 -0.42 0.51
N ASP A 214 16.19 0.57 0.19
CA ASP A 214 16.32 1.39 -1.03
C ASP A 214 17.58 2.27 -1.00
N THR A 215 18.71 1.63 -1.12
CA THR A 215 20.01 2.27 -1.28
C THR A 215 20.85 1.61 -2.37
N VAL A 216 21.93 2.27 -2.77
CA VAL A 216 22.95 1.69 -3.63
C VAL A 216 24.31 1.79 -2.89
N PRO A 217 24.86 0.68 -2.43
CA PRO A 217 24.37 -0.71 -2.43
C PRO A 217 23.28 -0.94 -1.36
N GLY A 218 22.17 -1.60 -1.72
CA GLY A 218 21.07 -1.96 -0.84
C GLY A 218 20.98 -3.46 -0.56
N GLY A 219 20.62 -3.85 0.65
CA GLY A 219 20.49 -5.25 1.06
C GLY A 219 19.03 -5.71 1.17
N ILE A 220 18.83 -7.03 1.22
CA ILE A 220 17.58 -7.64 1.64
C ILE A 220 17.78 -8.22 3.04
N TYR A 221 16.89 -7.89 3.94
CA TYR A 221 16.96 -8.27 5.33
C TYR A 221 15.79 -9.17 5.72
N MET A 222 16.01 -9.98 6.76
CA MET A 222 14.97 -10.84 7.32
C MET A 222 14.91 -10.63 8.83
N TYR A 223 13.71 -10.60 9.39
CA TYR A 223 13.47 -10.50 10.81
C TYR A 223 12.55 -11.64 11.23
N VAL A 224 13.02 -12.54 12.11
CA VAL A 224 12.36 -13.81 12.43
C VAL A 224 12.12 -13.94 13.92
N GLY A 225 10.84 -14.07 14.30
CA GLY A 225 10.38 -14.40 15.65
C GLY A 225 9.69 -15.76 15.72
N SER A 226 9.45 -16.24 16.93
CA SER A 226 8.65 -17.45 17.16
C SER A 226 7.14 -17.17 17.14
N THR A 227 6.76 -15.92 17.42
CA THR A 227 5.37 -15.45 17.43
C THR A 227 5.30 -14.02 16.89
N PRO A 228 4.12 -13.54 16.48
CA PRO A 228 3.90 -12.14 16.15
C PRO A 228 4.35 -11.18 17.27
N GLU A 229 4.10 -11.54 18.54
CA GLU A 229 4.49 -10.71 19.69
C GLU A 229 6.01 -10.57 19.83
N ASP A 230 6.79 -11.54 19.35
CA ASP A 230 8.26 -11.48 19.37
C ASP A 230 8.78 -10.36 18.47
N MET A 231 8.03 -10.06 17.39
CA MET A 231 8.37 -9.00 16.43
C MET A 231 8.35 -7.63 17.12
N TRP A 232 7.25 -7.34 17.86
CA TRP A 232 7.11 -6.07 18.57
C TRP A 232 7.96 -6.00 19.84
N ALA A 233 8.10 -7.12 20.54
CA ALA A 233 8.86 -7.18 21.79
C ALA A 233 10.38 -7.20 21.59
N GLY A 234 10.85 -7.15 20.34
CA GLY A 234 12.27 -7.16 20.00
C GLY A 234 12.98 -8.49 20.32
N ARG A 235 12.23 -9.59 20.44
CA ARG A 235 12.79 -10.94 20.65
C ARG A 235 13.17 -11.64 19.36
N ALA A 236 12.63 -11.20 18.24
CA ALA A 236 12.98 -11.70 16.91
C ALA A 236 14.48 -11.45 16.59
N ASP A 237 15.04 -12.26 15.73
CA ASP A 237 16.42 -12.16 15.26
C ASP A 237 16.49 -11.51 13.87
N MET A 238 17.58 -10.78 13.61
CA MET A 238 17.82 -10.08 12.34
C MET A 238 18.86 -10.84 11.52
N TYR A 239 18.62 -10.87 10.21
CA TYR A 239 19.47 -11.54 9.23
C TYR A 239 19.62 -10.66 7.97
N VAL A 240 20.69 -10.91 7.20
CA VAL A 240 20.93 -10.29 5.89
C VAL A 240 21.17 -11.38 4.83
N PHE A 241 20.72 -11.16 3.60
CA PHE A 241 20.91 -12.11 2.51
C PHE A 241 22.37 -12.18 2.07
N VAL A 242 22.90 -13.41 1.94
CA VAL A 242 24.24 -13.74 1.47
C VAL A 242 24.13 -14.81 0.38
N ALA A 243 24.71 -14.56 -0.79
CA ALA A 243 24.72 -15.53 -1.89
C ALA A 243 25.76 -16.62 -1.69
N GLU A 244 25.45 -17.84 -2.15
CA GLU A 244 26.42 -18.93 -2.22
C GLU A 244 27.54 -18.60 -3.22
N GLY A 245 28.71 -19.23 -3.03
CA GLY A 245 29.87 -19.03 -3.91
C GLY A 245 30.57 -17.68 -3.78
N GLY A 246 30.19 -16.86 -2.77
CA GLY A 246 30.87 -15.59 -2.47
C GLY A 246 30.48 -14.44 -3.42
N ALA A 247 29.41 -14.58 -4.20
CA ALA A 247 28.87 -13.47 -4.99
C ALA A 247 28.39 -12.33 -4.09
N ARG A 248 28.67 -11.08 -4.47
CA ARG A 248 28.43 -9.92 -3.62
C ARG A 248 27.38 -8.95 -4.17
N ASN A 249 27.00 -9.10 -5.45
CA ASN A 249 26.08 -8.17 -6.09
C ASN A 249 25.33 -8.78 -7.27
N GLU A 250 24.36 -8.05 -7.74
CA GLU A 250 23.40 -8.46 -8.79
C GLU A 250 24.00 -8.74 -10.17
N ASN A 251 25.28 -8.42 -10.43
CA ASN A 251 25.97 -8.87 -11.65
C ASN A 251 26.19 -10.40 -11.68
N ALA A 252 26.10 -11.08 -10.53
CA ALA A 252 26.25 -12.53 -10.45
C ALA A 252 25.00 -13.29 -10.89
N VAL A 253 23.84 -12.63 -11.01
CA VAL A 253 22.55 -13.21 -11.38
C VAL A 253 22.01 -12.56 -12.64
N SER A 254 21.40 -13.34 -13.55
CA SER A 254 20.76 -12.84 -14.77
C SER A 254 19.64 -13.79 -15.20
N LYS A 255 18.87 -13.40 -16.21
CA LYS A 255 17.82 -14.30 -16.77
C LYS A 255 18.44 -15.63 -17.17
N GLY A 256 17.89 -16.74 -16.68
CA GLY A 256 18.38 -18.10 -16.92
C GLY A 256 19.63 -18.50 -16.12
N LYS A 257 20.19 -17.61 -15.30
CA LYS A 257 21.35 -17.91 -14.43
C LYS A 257 20.99 -17.54 -12.98
N PRO A 258 20.19 -18.36 -12.27
CA PRO A 258 19.85 -18.14 -10.87
C PRO A 258 21.04 -18.43 -9.97
N LEU A 259 20.93 -18.00 -8.72
CA LEU A 259 21.83 -18.38 -7.65
C LEU A 259 21.08 -18.80 -6.40
N ALA A 260 21.74 -19.50 -5.48
CA ALA A 260 21.23 -19.84 -4.15
C ALA A 260 21.95 -19.01 -3.10
N GLY A 261 21.43 -19.06 -1.87
CA GLY A 261 22.01 -18.31 -0.75
C GLY A 261 21.35 -18.64 0.57
N ARG A 262 21.57 -17.77 1.50
CA ARG A 262 20.95 -17.85 2.82
C ARG A 262 20.88 -16.48 3.48
N PHE A 263 19.95 -16.33 4.40
CA PHE A 263 19.95 -15.24 5.35
C PHE A 263 20.87 -15.59 6.52
N VAL A 264 21.90 -14.78 6.73
CA VAL A 264 22.91 -14.93 7.77
C VAL A 264 22.56 -14.03 8.94
N LYS A 265 22.51 -14.59 10.14
CA LYS A 265 22.21 -13.83 11.36
C LYS A 265 23.26 -12.76 11.62
N ILE A 266 22.80 -11.56 11.93
CA ILE A 266 23.65 -10.42 12.32
C ILE A 266 23.31 -9.93 13.73
N ASP A 267 24.18 -9.13 14.32
CA ASP A 267 23.96 -8.55 15.63
C ASP A 267 22.89 -7.44 15.53
N LYS A 268 21.64 -7.79 15.87
CA LYS A 268 20.50 -6.87 15.78
C LYS A 268 20.65 -5.62 16.66
N GLN A 269 21.37 -5.70 17.79
CA GLN A 269 21.57 -4.55 18.67
C GLN A 269 22.47 -3.51 18.00
N LYS A 270 23.57 -3.96 17.38
CA LYS A 270 24.45 -3.09 16.61
C LYS A 270 23.76 -2.54 15.36
N ALA A 271 23.11 -3.43 14.59
CA ALA A 271 22.39 -3.05 13.38
C ALA A 271 21.25 -2.05 13.66
N SER A 272 20.65 -2.09 14.84
CA SER A 272 19.54 -1.20 15.21
C SER A 272 19.97 0.04 15.99
N ALA A 273 21.23 0.19 16.32
CA ALA A 273 21.73 1.37 17.01
C ALA A 273 21.74 2.61 16.09
N HIS A 274 22.16 2.44 14.84
CA HIS A 274 22.20 3.47 13.80
C HIS A 274 22.49 2.83 12.44
N ARG A 275 22.24 3.55 11.34
CA ARG A 275 22.46 3.08 9.95
C ARG A 275 23.85 2.46 9.74
N GLN A 276 24.92 3.09 10.21
CA GLN A 276 26.27 2.60 10.04
C GLN A 276 26.47 1.22 10.69
N GLY A 277 25.82 0.96 11.83
CA GLY A 277 25.84 -0.35 12.47
C GLY A 277 25.21 -1.46 11.62
N THR A 278 24.11 -1.14 10.90
CA THR A 278 23.52 -2.08 9.94
C THR A 278 24.50 -2.40 8.81
N ILE A 279 25.13 -1.38 8.23
CA ILE A 279 26.12 -1.53 7.15
C ILE A 279 27.29 -2.42 7.60
N GLU A 280 27.90 -2.13 8.76
CA GLU A 280 29.03 -2.86 9.29
C GLU A 280 28.73 -4.34 9.56
N GLU A 281 27.57 -4.64 10.15
CA GLU A 281 27.16 -6.03 10.39
C GLU A 281 26.83 -6.76 9.08
N SER A 282 26.29 -6.07 8.08
CA SER A 282 26.02 -6.63 6.75
C SER A 282 27.30 -6.93 5.98
N GLU A 283 28.27 -6.00 5.99
CA GLU A 283 29.59 -6.21 5.38
C GLU A 283 30.36 -7.36 6.03
N LYS A 284 30.33 -7.45 7.35
CA LYS A 284 30.94 -8.55 8.11
C LYS A 284 30.31 -9.91 7.76
N ALA A 285 28.99 -9.95 7.49
CA ALA A 285 28.31 -11.15 7.05
C ALA A 285 28.62 -11.52 5.59
N GLY A 286 29.12 -10.59 4.79
CA GLY A 286 29.35 -10.78 3.37
C GLY A 286 28.08 -10.65 2.53
N TYR A 287 27.21 -9.70 2.86
CA TYR A 287 25.89 -9.55 2.22
C TYR A 287 25.97 -9.40 0.70
N PHE A 288 24.89 -9.84 0.05
CA PHE A 288 24.64 -9.62 -1.37
C PHE A 288 23.79 -8.36 -1.52
N TRP A 289 24.23 -7.43 -2.37
CA TRP A 289 23.56 -6.15 -2.54
C TRP A 289 22.99 -5.96 -3.96
N PHE A 290 22.03 -5.06 -4.06
CA PHE A 290 21.29 -4.65 -5.24
C PHE A 290 21.41 -3.13 -5.43
N SER A 291 21.03 -2.66 -6.62
CA SER A 291 20.95 -1.23 -6.95
C SER A 291 19.52 -0.75 -6.69
N ARG A 292 19.20 -0.33 -5.47
CA ARG A 292 17.87 0.08 -5.02
C ARG A 292 16.86 -1.09 -5.01
N PRO A 293 16.93 -2.02 -4.04
CA PRO A 293 15.85 -2.99 -3.84
C PRO A 293 14.64 -2.28 -3.21
N GLU A 294 13.55 -2.34 -3.94
CA GLU A 294 12.28 -1.65 -3.66
C GLU A 294 11.24 -2.58 -3.04
N ASP A 295 9.97 -2.32 -3.32
CA ASP A 295 8.87 -3.08 -2.75
C ASP A 295 8.89 -4.56 -3.14
N GLY A 296 8.29 -5.37 -2.26
CA GLY A 296 8.16 -6.81 -2.41
C GLY A 296 6.82 -7.35 -1.96
N THR A 297 6.49 -8.53 -2.46
CA THR A 297 5.26 -9.25 -2.11
C THR A 297 5.51 -10.76 -2.15
N TYR A 298 4.75 -11.56 -1.40
CA TYR A 298 4.82 -13.02 -1.52
C TYR A 298 3.80 -13.55 -2.55
N ASP A 299 4.07 -14.76 -3.09
CA ASP A 299 3.14 -15.45 -3.98
C ASP A 299 1.95 -16.02 -3.18
N PRO A 300 0.71 -15.62 -3.46
CA PRO A 300 -0.45 -16.18 -2.75
C PRO A 300 -0.64 -17.69 -2.92
N ASN A 301 -0.04 -18.29 -3.98
CA ASN A 301 -0.12 -19.74 -4.23
C ASN A 301 1.06 -20.51 -3.66
N ASP A 302 2.20 -19.84 -3.43
CA ASP A 302 3.41 -20.41 -2.83
C ASP A 302 4.02 -19.36 -1.89
N PRO A 303 3.57 -19.27 -0.64
CA PRO A 303 4.01 -18.20 0.26
C PRO A 303 5.50 -18.26 0.62
N THR A 304 6.24 -19.29 0.22
CA THR A 304 7.70 -19.34 0.33
C THR A 304 8.42 -18.66 -0.85
N ALA A 305 7.68 -18.24 -1.88
CA ALA A 305 8.18 -17.43 -2.97
C ALA A 305 7.90 -15.95 -2.73
N VAL A 306 8.91 -15.12 -2.83
CA VAL A 306 8.84 -13.67 -2.69
C VAL A 306 9.26 -13.02 -4.00
N TYR A 307 8.48 -12.06 -4.47
CA TYR A 307 8.81 -11.20 -5.60
C TYR A 307 9.20 -9.83 -5.08
N PHE A 308 10.17 -9.19 -5.71
CA PHE A 308 10.56 -7.82 -5.40
C PHE A 308 11.14 -7.12 -6.61
N ASN A 309 10.99 -5.81 -6.63
CA ASN A 309 11.54 -4.94 -7.64
C ASN A 309 12.92 -4.42 -7.23
N VAL A 310 13.71 -4.08 -8.22
CA VAL A 310 14.95 -3.32 -8.09
C VAL A 310 14.90 -2.22 -9.14
N THR A 311 14.81 -0.97 -8.71
CA THR A 311 14.66 0.19 -9.61
C THR A 311 15.89 0.39 -10.47
N GLY A 312 17.06 0.09 -9.93
CA GLY A 312 18.33 0.32 -10.62
C GLY A 312 18.84 1.75 -10.46
N TRP A 313 20.10 1.97 -10.79
CA TRP A 313 20.76 3.26 -10.74
C TRP A 313 21.84 3.40 -11.82
N PRO A 314 21.60 4.13 -12.92
CA PRO A 314 22.51 4.19 -14.07
C PRO A 314 23.87 4.83 -13.79
N GLU A 315 23.97 5.63 -12.73
CA GLU A 315 25.22 6.30 -12.35
C GLU A 315 26.12 5.43 -11.44
N TYR A 316 25.61 4.29 -10.93
CA TYR A 316 26.40 3.39 -10.11
C TYR A 316 27.10 2.36 -11.00
N ILE A 317 28.36 2.68 -11.30
CA ILE A 317 29.15 1.99 -12.32
C ILE A 317 29.99 0.87 -11.70
N ASP A 318 29.94 -0.30 -12.30
CA ASP A 318 30.88 -1.38 -12.06
C ASP A 318 32.25 -1.02 -12.67
N ASN A 319 33.23 -0.77 -11.81
CA ASN A 319 34.58 -0.40 -12.24
C ASN A 319 35.29 -1.46 -13.08
N ALA A 320 34.88 -2.74 -12.99
CA ALA A 320 35.47 -3.81 -13.77
C ALA A 320 34.95 -3.84 -15.22
N THR A 321 33.73 -3.40 -15.43
CA THR A 321 33.07 -3.46 -16.76
C THR A 321 32.86 -2.07 -17.37
N GLY A 322 32.92 -1.01 -16.59
CA GLY A 322 32.59 0.37 -17.00
C GLY A 322 31.10 0.58 -17.31
N LYS A 323 30.22 -0.33 -16.87
CA LYS A 323 28.77 -0.27 -17.07
C LYS A 323 28.03 -0.15 -15.75
N PRO A 324 26.80 0.39 -15.75
CA PRO A 324 25.93 0.28 -14.58
C PRO A 324 25.74 -1.17 -14.15
N TYR A 325 25.59 -1.38 -12.84
CA TYR A 325 25.19 -2.69 -12.32
C TYR A 325 23.78 -3.04 -12.77
N ASN A 326 22.88 -2.08 -12.74
CA ASN A 326 21.51 -2.16 -13.19
C ASN A 326 21.03 -0.72 -13.45
N ALA A 327 20.61 -0.40 -14.67
CA ALA A 327 20.20 0.96 -15.02
C ALA A 327 18.68 1.12 -15.11
N ARG A 328 17.99 0.09 -15.64
CA ARG A 328 16.58 0.18 -16.01
C ARG A 328 15.65 -0.62 -15.10
N GLY A 329 16.22 -1.33 -14.14
CA GLY A 329 15.48 -2.09 -13.14
C GLY A 329 15.23 -3.54 -13.53
N ARG A 330 14.89 -4.33 -12.50
CA ARG A 330 14.65 -5.77 -12.58
C ARG A 330 13.51 -6.20 -11.68
N LEU A 331 12.77 -7.23 -12.09
CA LEU A 331 11.88 -8.01 -11.23
C LEU A 331 12.59 -9.30 -10.84
N TYR A 332 12.65 -9.57 -9.54
CA TYR A 332 13.24 -10.79 -8.98
C TYR A 332 12.18 -11.71 -8.37
N ARG A 333 12.53 -13.02 -8.33
CA ARG A 333 11.87 -14.01 -7.48
C ARG A 333 12.90 -14.66 -6.56
N LEU A 334 12.61 -14.63 -5.28
CA LEU A 334 13.38 -15.28 -4.22
C LEU A 334 12.57 -16.47 -3.70
N GLN A 335 13.10 -17.70 -3.80
CA GLN A 335 12.47 -18.91 -3.28
C GLN A 335 13.12 -19.31 -1.97
N LEU A 336 12.33 -19.33 -0.92
CA LEU A 336 12.75 -19.80 0.40
C LEU A 336 12.52 -21.31 0.56
N ASP A 337 13.26 -21.92 1.46
CA ASP A 337 13.09 -23.34 1.79
C ASP A 337 11.92 -23.54 2.77
N MET A 338 11.04 -24.51 2.49
CA MET A 338 9.86 -24.76 3.32
C MET A 338 10.19 -25.24 4.74
N ALA A 339 11.36 -25.80 4.98
CA ALA A 339 11.78 -26.27 6.31
C ALA A 339 12.54 -25.19 7.09
N ASP A 340 13.25 -24.30 6.39
CA ASP A 340 14.08 -23.25 6.99
C ASP A 340 13.94 -21.94 6.20
N PRO A 341 13.22 -20.92 6.75
CA PRO A 341 13.03 -19.65 6.05
C PRO A 341 14.34 -18.91 5.76
N THR A 342 15.41 -19.22 6.50
CA THR A 342 16.71 -18.57 6.28
C THR A 342 17.47 -19.12 5.08
N ARG A 343 17.04 -20.22 4.48
CA ARG A 343 17.66 -20.80 3.29
C ARG A 343 16.95 -20.30 2.03
N VAL A 344 17.73 -19.72 1.12
CA VAL A 344 17.27 -19.31 -0.21
C VAL A 344 17.69 -20.38 -1.21
N THR A 345 16.73 -21.11 -1.76
CA THR A 345 16.99 -22.19 -2.72
C THR A 345 17.19 -21.66 -4.13
N GLU A 346 16.60 -20.50 -4.44
CA GLU A 346 16.74 -19.84 -5.74
C GLU A 346 16.50 -18.32 -5.60
N LEU A 347 17.42 -17.53 -6.16
CA LEU A 347 17.20 -16.13 -6.52
C LEU A 347 17.34 -16.02 -8.03
N LYS A 348 16.29 -15.57 -8.72
CA LYS A 348 16.32 -15.44 -10.19
C LYS A 348 15.72 -14.13 -10.66
N VAL A 349 16.22 -13.66 -11.81
CA VAL A 349 15.67 -12.52 -12.54
C VAL A 349 14.51 -13.01 -13.40
N LEU A 350 13.33 -12.40 -13.26
CA LEU A 350 12.15 -12.64 -14.09
C LEU A 350 12.08 -11.66 -15.25
N LEU A 351 12.27 -10.36 -14.96
CA LEU A 351 12.33 -9.28 -15.96
C LEU A 351 13.62 -8.48 -15.75
N ASP A 352 14.20 -8.01 -16.85
CA ASP A 352 15.42 -7.20 -16.85
C ASP A 352 15.30 -6.12 -17.93
N GLY A 353 15.13 -4.87 -17.50
CA GLY A 353 14.99 -3.71 -18.40
C GLY A 353 16.25 -3.46 -19.25
N ASP A 354 17.44 -3.77 -18.72
CA ASP A 354 18.71 -3.67 -19.47
C ASP A 354 18.86 -4.79 -20.50
N ALA A 355 18.18 -5.91 -20.32
CA ALA A 355 18.13 -7.02 -21.28
C ALA A 355 17.01 -6.88 -22.32
N GLY A 356 16.21 -5.79 -22.27
CA GLY A 356 15.21 -5.45 -23.26
C GLY A 356 13.77 -5.84 -22.91
N ASP A 357 13.50 -6.25 -21.66
CA ASP A 357 12.11 -6.36 -21.20
C ASP A 357 11.50 -4.94 -21.07
N ASP A 358 10.21 -4.81 -21.39
CA ASP A 358 9.54 -3.50 -21.40
C ASP A 358 9.05 -3.09 -20.00
N ILE A 359 10.02 -2.91 -19.11
CA ILE A 359 9.90 -2.29 -17.79
C ILE A 359 10.92 -1.15 -17.69
N LEU A 360 10.64 -0.17 -16.87
CA LEU A 360 11.52 0.96 -16.64
C LEU A 360 11.42 1.44 -15.20
N ASN A 361 12.47 1.18 -14.42
CA ASN A 361 12.57 1.55 -13.01
C ASN A 361 11.32 1.09 -12.22
N PRO A 362 11.06 -0.23 -12.13
CA PRO A 362 9.94 -0.75 -11.35
C PRO A 362 10.20 -0.52 -9.87
N ASP A 363 9.17 -0.10 -9.16
CA ASP A 363 9.18 0.27 -7.76
C ASP A 363 8.17 -0.56 -6.95
N ASN A 364 6.92 -0.10 -6.79
CA ASN A 364 5.92 -0.81 -6.02
C ASN A 364 5.41 -2.06 -6.72
N ILE A 365 4.97 -3.06 -5.93
CA ILE A 365 4.50 -4.34 -6.43
C ILE A 365 3.40 -4.93 -5.57
N ALA A 366 2.38 -5.51 -6.19
CA ALA A 366 1.37 -6.30 -5.51
C ALA A 366 1.08 -7.60 -6.25
N ALA A 367 0.77 -8.67 -5.50
CA ALA A 367 0.45 -9.97 -6.06
C ALA A 367 -1.05 -10.30 -5.98
N SER A 368 -1.53 -10.99 -7.00
CA SER A 368 -2.74 -11.80 -6.98
C SER A 368 -2.38 -13.26 -7.25
N PRO A 369 -3.33 -14.22 -7.12
CA PRO A 369 -3.05 -15.60 -7.48
C PRO A 369 -2.64 -15.82 -8.95
N THR A 370 -2.82 -14.84 -9.82
CA THR A 370 -2.56 -14.98 -11.27
C THR A 370 -1.55 -13.99 -11.81
N HIS A 371 -1.41 -12.83 -11.19
CA HIS A 371 -0.58 -11.73 -11.70
C HIS A 371 0.17 -11.00 -10.59
N LEU A 372 1.31 -10.43 -10.98
CA LEU A 372 1.92 -9.31 -10.27
C LEU A 372 1.52 -8.02 -10.98
N MET A 373 1.28 -6.96 -10.23
CA MET A 373 1.20 -5.58 -10.73
C MET A 373 2.44 -4.84 -10.26
N LEU A 374 3.22 -4.36 -11.21
CA LEU A 374 4.41 -3.55 -10.97
C LEU A 374 4.09 -2.11 -11.34
N GLN A 375 4.51 -1.17 -10.52
CA GLN A 375 4.42 0.26 -10.80
C GLN A 375 5.81 0.81 -11.10
N GLU A 376 5.88 1.81 -11.95
CA GLU A 376 7.14 2.44 -12.35
C GLU A 376 7.28 3.79 -11.68
N ASP A 377 8.45 4.02 -11.06
CA ASP A 377 8.99 5.32 -10.70
C ASP A 377 10.19 5.64 -11.59
N ILE A 378 9.95 6.39 -12.67
CA ILE A 378 10.97 6.66 -13.67
C ILE A 378 11.95 7.72 -13.16
N ILE A 379 13.14 7.28 -12.79
CA ILE A 379 14.20 8.15 -12.29
C ILE A 379 14.55 9.27 -13.28
N GLU A 380 15.09 10.38 -12.79
CA GLU A 380 15.31 11.62 -13.56
C GLU A 380 16.09 11.38 -14.87
N GLN A 381 17.09 10.50 -14.86
CA GLN A 381 17.93 10.18 -16.02
C GLN A 381 17.13 9.51 -17.17
N HIS A 382 16.00 8.88 -16.89
CA HIS A 382 15.16 8.21 -17.88
C HIS A 382 13.87 8.96 -18.20
N GLN A 383 13.57 10.06 -17.50
CA GLN A 383 12.40 10.89 -17.76
C GLN A 383 12.44 11.52 -19.17
N GLY A 384 11.25 11.75 -19.74
CA GLY A 384 11.08 12.28 -21.10
C GLY A 384 10.88 11.20 -22.16
N ALA A 385 11.19 9.91 -21.87
CA ALA A 385 10.99 8.83 -22.81
C ALA A 385 9.50 8.43 -22.95
N ARG A 386 8.82 8.28 -21.84
CA ARG A 386 7.39 7.92 -21.75
C ARG A 386 6.82 8.20 -20.36
N PRO A 387 5.49 8.22 -20.17
CA PRO A 387 4.87 8.18 -18.85
C PRO A 387 5.22 6.89 -18.10
N ALA A 388 5.21 6.95 -16.76
CA ALA A 388 5.27 5.77 -15.91
C ALA A 388 4.00 4.93 -16.07
N ARG A 389 4.13 3.61 -15.92
CA ARG A 389 3.08 2.63 -16.21
C ARG A 389 2.86 1.67 -15.07
N VAL A 390 1.66 1.08 -15.07
CA VAL A 390 1.37 -0.13 -14.30
C VAL A 390 1.49 -1.33 -15.24
N VAL A 391 2.35 -2.26 -14.89
CA VAL A 391 2.69 -3.44 -15.70
C VAL A 391 2.15 -4.69 -15.02
N ALA A 392 1.26 -5.43 -15.69
CA ALA A 392 0.83 -6.74 -15.25
C ALA A 392 1.83 -7.80 -15.74
N TYR A 393 2.28 -8.67 -14.84
CA TYR A 393 3.10 -9.86 -15.15
C TYR A 393 2.28 -11.10 -14.81
N GLU A 394 1.95 -11.92 -15.82
CA GLU A 394 1.19 -13.16 -15.66
C GLU A 394 2.08 -14.27 -15.09
N LEU A 395 1.79 -14.75 -13.88
CA LEU A 395 2.62 -15.74 -13.17
C LEU A 395 2.77 -17.06 -13.91
N ALA A 396 1.71 -17.50 -14.61
CA ALA A 396 1.70 -18.78 -15.31
C ALA A 396 2.57 -18.79 -16.57
N THR A 397 2.71 -17.66 -17.27
CA THR A 397 3.35 -17.59 -18.58
C THR A 397 4.58 -16.71 -18.64
N GLY A 398 4.75 -15.82 -17.65
CA GLY A 398 5.79 -14.79 -17.64
C GLY A 398 5.55 -13.65 -18.64
N ARG A 399 4.35 -13.55 -19.23
CA ARG A 399 4.00 -12.46 -20.16
C ARG A 399 3.71 -11.18 -19.39
N THR A 400 4.08 -10.06 -19.99
CA THR A 400 3.77 -8.72 -19.49
C THR A 400 2.74 -8.02 -20.35
N ALA A 401 1.96 -7.12 -19.73
CA ALA A 401 1.05 -6.20 -20.39
C ALA A 401 1.02 -4.88 -19.63
N HIS A 402 1.06 -3.75 -20.34
CA HIS A 402 0.79 -2.45 -19.73
C HIS A 402 -0.71 -2.31 -19.55
N VAL A 403 -1.16 -2.12 -18.30
CA VAL A 403 -2.59 -2.06 -17.96
C VAL A 403 -3.08 -0.64 -17.73
N ALA A 404 -2.19 0.25 -17.30
CA ALA A 404 -2.47 1.67 -17.13
C ALA A 404 -1.19 2.49 -17.29
N GLU A 405 -1.34 3.82 -17.49
CA GLU A 405 -0.22 4.77 -17.46
C GLU A 405 -0.65 6.12 -16.87
N LEU A 406 0.30 6.87 -16.37
CA LEU A 406 0.06 8.19 -15.80
C LEU A 406 -0.35 9.19 -16.88
N ALA A 407 -1.38 10.01 -16.57
CA ALA A 407 -2.04 10.82 -17.59
C ALA A 407 -1.35 12.14 -17.90
N HIS A 408 -0.49 12.66 -17.00
CA HIS A 408 0.18 13.97 -17.12
C HIS A 408 -0.81 15.12 -17.44
N ARG A 409 -1.91 15.16 -16.68
CA ARG A 409 -3.01 16.11 -16.83
C ARG A 409 -3.37 16.73 -15.50
N ASP A 410 -3.88 17.96 -15.52
CA ASP A 410 -4.42 18.59 -14.32
C ASP A 410 -5.71 17.90 -13.83
N TYR A 411 -6.19 18.28 -12.66
CA TYR A 411 -7.43 17.75 -12.07
C TYR A 411 -8.70 18.00 -12.92
N ALA A 412 -8.65 18.90 -13.88
CA ALA A 412 -9.71 19.13 -14.86
C ALA A 412 -9.52 18.30 -16.14
N GLY A 413 -8.49 17.48 -16.22
CA GLY A 413 -8.15 16.64 -17.37
C GLY A 413 -7.46 17.36 -18.52
N LYS A 414 -6.94 18.57 -18.31
CA LYS A 414 -6.18 19.31 -19.34
C LYS A 414 -4.70 18.92 -19.28
N PRO A 415 -4.01 18.80 -20.42
CA PRO A 415 -2.57 18.61 -20.44
C PRO A 415 -1.84 19.69 -19.65
N LEU A 416 -0.79 19.31 -18.92
CA LEU A 416 0.06 20.22 -18.17
C LEU A 416 1.16 20.76 -19.09
N PRO A 417 1.19 22.06 -19.39
CA PRO A 417 2.22 22.65 -20.24
C PRO A 417 3.60 22.53 -19.58
N GLY A 418 4.57 21.99 -20.34
CA GLY A 418 5.94 21.85 -19.87
C GLY A 418 6.18 20.68 -18.91
N ASP A 419 5.17 19.87 -18.63
CA ASP A 419 5.35 18.64 -17.86
C ASP A 419 6.16 17.60 -18.65
N ARG A 420 7.00 16.87 -17.94
CA ARG A 420 7.93 15.89 -18.53
C ARG A 420 7.38 14.48 -18.33
N PRO A 421 7.08 13.71 -19.39
CA PRO A 421 6.65 12.33 -19.24
C PRO A 421 7.62 11.51 -18.38
N GLY A 422 7.08 10.66 -17.48
CA GLY A 422 7.86 9.89 -16.52
C GLY A 422 8.33 10.66 -15.29
N ARG A 423 7.97 11.95 -15.15
CA ARG A 423 8.22 12.69 -13.92
C ARG A 423 7.28 12.27 -12.77
N TRP A 424 6.07 11.84 -13.12
CA TRP A 424 5.10 11.38 -12.15
C TRP A 424 5.34 9.93 -11.83
N GLU A 425 5.10 9.58 -10.60
CA GLU A 425 5.24 8.25 -10.07
C GLU A 425 3.88 7.58 -9.90
N SER A 426 3.79 6.30 -10.32
CA SER A 426 2.72 5.41 -9.90
C SER A 426 3.20 4.72 -8.63
N SER A 427 2.65 5.12 -7.50
CA SER A 427 3.08 4.70 -6.18
C SER A 427 2.11 3.67 -5.59
N GLY A 428 2.13 3.39 -4.33
CA GLY A 428 1.33 2.43 -3.58
C GLY A 428 0.32 1.59 -4.37
N ILE A 429 0.40 0.26 -4.35
CA ILE A 429 -0.59 -0.62 -4.97
C ILE A 429 -0.91 -1.82 -4.09
N ILE A 430 -2.19 -2.20 -4.00
CA ILE A 430 -2.62 -3.44 -3.33
C ILE A 430 -3.68 -4.17 -4.14
N ASN A 431 -3.68 -5.51 -4.02
CA ASN A 431 -4.78 -6.34 -4.48
C ASN A 431 -5.98 -6.16 -3.54
N ALA A 432 -7.03 -5.51 -4.03
CA ALA A 432 -8.24 -5.24 -3.27
C ALA A 432 -9.39 -6.24 -3.58
N SER A 433 -9.11 -7.36 -4.23
CA SER A 433 -10.15 -8.31 -4.66
C SER A 433 -10.95 -8.89 -3.50
N ASP A 434 -10.34 -9.10 -2.35
CA ASP A 434 -11.00 -9.64 -1.15
C ASP A 434 -11.94 -8.62 -0.50
N VAL A 435 -11.71 -7.35 -0.76
CA VAL A 435 -12.47 -6.23 -0.18
C VAL A 435 -13.53 -5.72 -1.16
N LEU A 436 -13.16 -5.54 -2.43
CA LEU A 436 -13.95 -4.85 -3.46
C LEU A 436 -14.43 -5.76 -4.59
N GLY A 437 -14.10 -7.06 -4.53
CA GLY A 437 -14.45 -8.06 -5.53
C GLY A 437 -13.40 -8.21 -6.63
N ALA A 438 -13.53 -9.30 -7.37
CA ALA A 438 -12.55 -9.77 -8.35
C ALA A 438 -12.02 -8.66 -9.27
N ASP A 439 -10.74 -8.78 -9.62
CA ASP A 439 -10.04 -7.93 -10.58
C ASP A 439 -9.86 -6.47 -10.14
N THR A 440 -10.04 -6.18 -8.85
CA THR A 440 -9.95 -4.82 -8.32
C THR A 440 -8.65 -4.60 -7.56
N TRP A 441 -7.99 -3.49 -7.89
CA TRP A 441 -6.76 -2.99 -7.27
C TRP A 441 -7.04 -1.61 -6.70
N LEU A 442 -6.38 -1.26 -5.60
CA LEU A 442 -6.25 0.10 -5.10
C LEU A 442 -4.84 0.57 -5.39
N LEU A 443 -4.70 1.79 -5.87
CA LEU A 443 -3.41 2.40 -6.16
C LEU A 443 -3.47 3.91 -5.93
N ASP A 444 -2.30 4.50 -5.82
CA ASP A 444 -2.18 5.95 -5.82
C ASP A 444 -1.11 6.47 -6.78
N VAL A 445 -1.01 7.79 -6.85
CA VAL A 445 -0.17 8.53 -7.77
C VAL A 445 0.44 9.73 -7.07
N MET A 446 1.73 9.91 -7.25
CA MET A 446 2.45 11.15 -6.96
C MET A 446 2.65 11.95 -8.25
N ALA A 447 2.05 13.11 -8.34
CA ALA A 447 2.14 13.95 -9.53
C ALA A 447 3.24 15.01 -9.36
N HIS A 448 4.48 14.56 -9.32
CA HIS A 448 5.66 15.40 -9.06
C HIS A 448 5.75 16.65 -9.94
N GLY A 449 5.90 17.80 -9.28
CA GLY A 449 5.96 19.11 -9.92
C GLY A 449 4.64 19.68 -10.39
N TYR A 450 3.52 18.99 -10.14
CA TYR A 450 2.19 19.57 -10.29
C TYR A 450 1.72 20.10 -8.93
N GLY A 451 1.87 21.40 -8.71
CA GLY A 451 1.49 22.04 -7.44
C GLY A 451 -0.03 22.11 -7.25
N VAL A 452 -0.48 21.90 -6.02
CA VAL A 452 -1.90 21.97 -5.65
C VAL A 452 -2.26 23.40 -5.25
N PRO A 453 -3.20 24.07 -5.94
CA PRO A 453 -3.57 25.46 -5.63
C PRO A 453 -4.04 25.68 -4.20
N GLN A 454 -4.71 24.69 -3.59
CA GLN A 454 -5.22 24.73 -2.20
C GLN A 454 -4.10 24.87 -1.16
N PHE A 455 -2.88 24.45 -1.50
CA PHE A 455 -1.67 24.62 -0.68
C PHE A 455 -0.78 25.76 -1.15
N GLY A 456 -1.33 26.73 -1.91
CA GLY A 456 -0.54 27.82 -2.49
C GLY A 456 0.39 27.34 -3.61
N GLY A 457 0.16 26.17 -4.18
CA GLY A 457 0.98 25.57 -5.23
C GLY A 457 2.32 25.01 -4.76
N THR A 458 2.50 24.84 -3.44
CA THR A 458 3.75 24.36 -2.85
C THR A 458 3.80 22.85 -2.66
N ASP A 459 2.64 22.21 -2.47
CA ASP A 459 2.54 20.76 -2.34
C ASP A 459 2.19 20.11 -3.68
N GLU A 460 2.67 18.91 -3.88
CA GLU A 460 2.46 18.17 -5.11
C GLU A 460 1.07 17.51 -5.14
N ALA A 461 0.48 17.43 -6.33
CA ALA A 461 -0.77 16.74 -6.54
C ALA A 461 -0.57 15.23 -6.41
N GLY A 462 -1.67 14.53 -6.18
CA GLY A 462 -1.70 13.08 -6.08
C GLY A 462 -3.12 12.59 -5.98
N GLN A 463 -3.33 11.30 -6.12
CA GLN A 463 -4.67 10.76 -6.17
C GLN A 463 -4.72 9.29 -5.75
N LEU A 464 -5.68 8.95 -4.88
CA LEU A 464 -6.07 7.58 -4.56
C LEU A 464 -7.17 7.13 -5.51
N LEU A 465 -7.01 5.94 -6.11
CA LEU A 465 -7.93 5.38 -7.11
C LEU A 465 -8.22 3.90 -6.87
N THR A 466 -9.37 3.43 -7.39
CA THR A 466 -9.54 2.02 -7.72
C THR A 466 -9.23 1.80 -9.20
N MET A 467 -8.61 0.67 -9.51
CA MET A 467 -8.39 0.17 -10.86
C MET A 467 -8.98 -1.24 -10.97
N LYS A 468 -9.82 -1.47 -11.96
CA LYS A 468 -10.33 -2.81 -12.26
C LYS A 468 -9.76 -3.28 -13.59
N VAL A 469 -9.04 -4.43 -13.57
CA VAL A 469 -8.40 -5.01 -14.76
C VAL A 469 -8.88 -6.46 -14.91
N PRO A 470 -9.78 -6.75 -15.87
CA PRO A 470 -10.38 -8.07 -16.00
C PRO A 470 -9.35 -9.21 -16.13
N GLY A 471 -9.54 -10.26 -15.33
CA GLY A 471 -8.71 -11.48 -15.37
C GLY A 471 -7.44 -11.43 -14.55
N THR A 472 -7.13 -10.33 -13.85
CA THR A 472 -5.86 -10.15 -13.14
C THR A 472 -5.89 -10.47 -11.65
N ALA A 473 -7.07 -10.49 -11.03
CA ALA A 473 -7.16 -10.81 -9.61
C ALA A 473 -8.48 -11.51 -9.30
N ARG A 474 -8.42 -12.71 -8.74
CA ARG A 474 -9.59 -13.46 -8.26
C ARG A 474 -9.74 -13.27 -6.77
N VAL A 475 -10.98 -13.30 -6.29
CA VAL A 475 -11.27 -13.35 -4.85
C VAL A 475 -10.66 -14.64 -4.30
N GLN A 476 -9.79 -14.53 -3.33
CA GLN A 476 -9.21 -15.68 -2.64
C GLN A 476 -10.22 -16.13 -1.58
N VAL A 477 -10.78 -17.31 -1.75
CA VAL A 477 -11.67 -17.88 -0.73
C VAL A 477 -10.79 -18.53 0.34
N ASP A 478 -10.71 -17.91 1.50
CA ASP A 478 -10.09 -18.54 2.67
C ASP A 478 -10.92 -19.77 3.05
N THR A 479 -10.41 -20.96 2.74
CA THR A 479 -10.98 -22.19 3.25
C THR A 479 -10.40 -22.42 4.64
N PRO A 480 -11.18 -22.30 5.71
CA PRO A 480 -10.65 -22.52 7.06
C PRO A 480 -10.10 -23.96 7.15
N GLY A 481 -8.81 -24.09 7.39
CA GLY A 481 -8.21 -25.36 7.84
C GLY A 481 -7.75 -26.34 6.76
N THR A 482 -7.51 -25.94 5.52
CA THR A 482 -6.83 -26.84 4.57
C THR A 482 -5.31 -26.69 4.74
N PRO A 483 -4.58 -27.71 5.24
CA PRO A 483 -3.12 -27.69 5.20
C PRO A 483 -2.68 -27.62 3.75
N ALA A 484 -1.64 -26.82 3.45
CA ALA A 484 -1.05 -26.71 2.13
C ALA A 484 -0.92 -28.08 1.47
N ALA A 485 -1.45 -28.22 0.26
CA ALA A 485 -1.46 -29.46 -0.49
C ALA A 485 -0.02 -29.99 -0.62
N LYS A 486 0.21 -31.22 -0.13
CA LYS A 486 1.49 -31.89 -0.33
C LYS A 486 1.78 -31.97 -1.83
N PRO A 487 2.98 -31.64 -2.28
CA PRO A 487 3.35 -31.81 -3.68
C PRO A 487 3.18 -33.27 -4.10
N SER A 488 2.48 -33.52 -5.22
CA SER A 488 2.32 -34.85 -5.80
C SER A 488 3.70 -35.47 -6.05
N PRO A 489 3.91 -36.74 -5.66
CA PRO A 489 5.18 -37.40 -5.91
C PRO A 489 5.41 -37.51 -7.43
N THR A 490 6.49 -36.93 -7.93
CA THR A 490 6.96 -37.10 -9.29
C THR A 490 7.12 -38.58 -9.61
N ARG A 491 6.31 -39.10 -10.53
CA ARG A 491 6.40 -40.44 -11.07
C ARG A 491 7.79 -40.61 -11.67
N ARG A 492 8.64 -41.39 -10.98
CA ARG A 492 9.90 -41.87 -11.59
C ARG A 492 9.53 -42.74 -12.79
N GLN A 493 9.94 -42.33 -13.99
CA GLN A 493 9.93 -43.21 -15.15
C GLN A 493 10.96 -44.33 -14.94
N PRO A 494 10.62 -45.60 -15.25
CA PRO A 494 11.61 -46.68 -15.20
C PRO A 494 12.64 -46.48 -16.30
N ARG A 495 13.92 -46.55 -15.96
CA ARG A 495 15.02 -46.65 -16.91
C ARG A 495 14.93 -48.04 -17.56
N THR A 496 14.78 -48.07 -18.85
CA THR A 496 15.14 -49.22 -19.73
C THR A 496 16.52 -48.96 -20.28
#